data_f31706e52e1989cee83b2e5a536e8e6e
#
_entry.id   f31706e52e1989cee83b2e5a536e8e6e
#
_cell.length_a   1.000
_cell.length_b   1.000
_cell.length_c   1.000
_cell.angle_alpha   90.00
_cell.angle_beta   90.00
_cell.angle_gamma   90.00
#
_symmetry.space_group_name_H-M   'P 1'
#
loop_
_entity.id
_entity.type
_entity.pdbx_description
1 polymer ?
#
loop_
_entity_poly.entity_id
_entity_poly.type
_entity_poly.pdbx_seq_one_letter_code
_entity_poly.pdbx_strand_id
1 'polypeptide(L)'
;MASAEKTFGMSKSEGENKLPGYLVTDREMFRAKFDKASFEFQHRLTNHPCFTLERLLELARETQKTRPANLYYDIGVNDLNQRWDSTPKPEFSVEEAMERLQNCGAWIILHRADYDPEYRKILDDCMAELQDLTGLNLKKVMKLKEAILFITSPKRIATYHIDRECSLLLQIRGTKRAYVFDGNDREVITEEEIEKFWSSDHNAPRHKPETQSRSTEYELRPGNAIHIPVNWPHWVQNGDTISISLNLNFQYRDTMRANIYRANYLLRKLGMNPTPPKKSFLKDTAKSYAVVPAVWAKNIYRGRKPWA
;
A
#
# COMPACT_ATOMS: atom_id res chain seq x y z
N MET A 1 74.78 -0.36 -15.21
CA MET A 1 73.56 0.35 -15.60
C MET A 1 72.40 -0.62 -15.33
N ALA A 2 71.71 -0.46 -14.21
CA ALA A 2 70.62 -1.33 -13.78
C ALA A 2 69.29 -0.62 -14.06
N SER A 3 68.46 -1.29 -14.87
CA SER A 3 67.08 -0.89 -15.19
C SER A 3 66.16 -1.32 -14.06
N ALA A 4 65.41 -0.40 -13.46
CA ALA A 4 64.43 -0.69 -12.45
C ALA A 4 63.07 -0.90 -13.11
N GLU A 5 62.55 -2.13 -13.06
CA GLU A 5 61.17 -2.42 -13.39
C GLU A 5 60.24 -1.99 -12.24
N LYS A 6 59.33 -1.06 -12.55
CA LYS A 6 58.22 -0.68 -11.68
C LYS A 6 57.08 -1.69 -11.87
N THR A 7 56.87 -2.55 -10.91
CA THR A 7 55.68 -3.40 -10.78
C THR A 7 54.49 -2.54 -10.36
N PHE A 8 53.49 -2.40 -11.25
CA PHE A 8 52.21 -1.79 -10.99
C PHE A 8 51.34 -2.79 -10.23
N GLY A 9 51.15 -2.56 -8.94
CA GLY A 9 50.22 -3.33 -8.12
C GLY A 9 48.78 -3.03 -8.53
N MET A 10 48.12 -3.98 -9.15
CA MET A 10 46.69 -3.97 -9.35
C MET A 10 45.99 -4.16 -8.00
N SER A 11 45.42 -3.12 -7.45
CA SER A 11 44.46 -3.18 -6.36
C SER A 11 43.24 -3.96 -6.85
N LYS A 12 43.03 -5.18 -6.37
CA LYS A 12 41.76 -5.88 -6.47
C LYS A 12 40.77 -5.17 -5.55
N SER A 13 39.85 -4.39 -6.13
CA SER A 13 38.63 -4.02 -5.45
C SER A 13 37.80 -5.31 -5.30
N GLU A 14 37.74 -5.85 -4.09
CA GLU A 14 36.76 -6.87 -3.71
C GLU A 14 35.38 -6.24 -3.87
N GLY A 15 34.76 -6.44 -5.04
CA GLY A 15 33.34 -6.19 -5.23
C GLY A 15 32.59 -7.18 -4.35
N GLU A 16 32.04 -6.73 -3.23
CA GLU A 16 31.03 -7.47 -2.50
C GLU A 16 30.00 -7.97 -3.50
N ASN A 17 29.85 -9.28 -3.61
CA ASN A 17 28.89 -9.95 -4.46
C ASN A 17 27.49 -9.77 -3.84
N LYS A 18 26.99 -8.53 -3.90
CA LYS A 18 25.67 -8.14 -3.37
C LYS A 18 24.64 -8.90 -4.20
N LEU A 19 23.87 -9.79 -3.57
CA LEU A 19 22.77 -10.48 -4.25
C LEU A 19 21.91 -9.45 -4.99
N PRO A 20 21.43 -9.77 -6.20
CA PRO A 20 20.57 -8.84 -6.94
C PRO A 20 19.34 -8.51 -6.12
N GLY A 21 18.99 -7.23 -6.05
CA GLY A 21 17.86 -6.74 -5.28
C GLY A 21 16.52 -7.36 -5.67
N TYR A 22 15.54 -7.20 -4.82
CA TYR A 22 14.18 -7.73 -5.05
C TYR A 22 13.41 -6.95 -6.12
N LEU A 23 13.60 -5.62 -6.21
CA LEU A 23 12.87 -4.77 -7.15
C LEU A 23 13.63 -4.66 -8.48
N VAL A 24 12.92 -4.85 -9.59
CA VAL A 24 13.49 -4.83 -10.94
C VAL A 24 12.76 -3.79 -11.77
N THR A 25 13.45 -2.70 -12.09
CA THR A 25 12.84 -1.57 -12.80
C THR A 25 13.89 -0.70 -13.46
N ASP A 26 13.47 0.12 -14.42
CA ASP A 26 14.26 1.26 -14.86
C ASP A 26 14.25 2.36 -13.81
N ARG A 27 15.42 2.82 -13.40
CA ARG A 27 15.59 3.81 -12.31
C ARG A 27 15.03 5.19 -12.69
N GLU A 28 15.20 5.62 -13.90
CA GLU A 28 14.77 6.96 -14.34
C GLU A 28 13.25 7.03 -14.42
N MET A 29 12.63 6.02 -15.03
CA MET A 29 11.17 5.87 -15.08
C MET A 29 10.58 5.83 -13.66
N PHE A 30 11.16 5.00 -12.78
CA PHE A 30 10.67 4.85 -11.41
C PHE A 30 10.71 6.19 -10.66
N ARG A 31 11.84 6.89 -10.70
CA ARG A 31 12.01 8.20 -10.05
C ARG A 31 11.09 9.28 -10.64
N ALA A 32 10.87 9.26 -11.94
CA ALA A 32 10.01 10.25 -12.62
C ALA A 32 8.54 10.09 -12.22
N LYS A 33 8.07 8.85 -12.06
CA LYS A 33 6.64 8.53 -11.82
C LYS A 33 6.29 8.32 -10.35
N PHE A 34 7.25 8.01 -9.48
CA PHE A 34 6.99 7.66 -8.08
C PHE A 34 6.16 8.74 -7.35
N ASP A 35 5.07 8.33 -6.70
CA ASP A 35 4.03 9.15 -6.04
C ASP A 35 3.36 10.22 -6.93
N LYS A 36 3.50 10.11 -8.26
CA LYS A 36 2.89 11.02 -9.24
C LYS A 36 1.95 10.30 -10.21
N ALA A 37 2.22 9.04 -10.50
CA ALA A 37 1.44 8.19 -11.38
C ALA A 37 1.56 6.73 -10.93
N SER A 38 0.56 5.90 -11.26
CA SER A 38 0.71 4.46 -11.16
C SER A 38 1.57 3.94 -12.31
N PHE A 39 2.32 2.88 -12.07
CA PHE A 39 3.12 2.20 -13.07
C PHE A 39 3.46 0.77 -12.65
N GLU A 40 3.73 -0.07 -13.64
CA GLU A 40 4.17 -1.44 -13.45
C GLU A 40 5.71 -1.52 -13.34
N PHE A 41 6.19 -2.47 -12.54
CA PHE A 41 7.58 -2.90 -12.44
C PHE A 41 7.64 -4.39 -12.12
N GLN A 42 8.82 -4.98 -11.94
CA GLN A 42 8.98 -6.40 -11.64
C GLN A 42 9.67 -6.63 -10.28
N HIS A 43 9.55 -7.87 -9.76
CA HIS A 43 10.24 -8.29 -8.52
C HIS A 43 10.70 -9.76 -8.59
N ARG A 44 11.63 -10.15 -7.69
CA ARG A 44 12.23 -11.50 -7.61
C ARG A 44 11.78 -12.32 -6.40
N LEU A 45 10.60 -12.05 -5.85
CA LEU A 45 10.11 -12.71 -4.62
C LEU A 45 9.20 -13.93 -4.88
N THR A 46 8.91 -14.29 -6.14
CA THR A 46 7.93 -15.35 -6.47
C THR A 46 8.23 -16.71 -5.86
N ASN A 47 9.52 -17.09 -5.77
CA ASN A 47 9.94 -18.36 -5.23
C ASN A 47 10.56 -18.24 -3.82
N HIS A 48 10.34 -17.13 -3.14
CA HIS A 48 10.87 -16.94 -1.80
C HIS A 48 10.13 -17.83 -0.78
N PRO A 49 10.84 -18.56 0.11
CA PRO A 49 10.23 -19.54 1.04
C PRO A 49 9.13 -18.96 1.94
N CYS A 50 9.19 -17.68 2.27
CA CYS A 50 8.17 -16.99 3.07
C CYS A 50 6.77 -17.02 2.46
N PHE A 51 6.60 -17.33 1.18
CA PHE A 51 5.32 -17.25 0.49
C PHE A 51 4.73 -18.64 0.15
N THR A 52 5.24 -19.72 0.74
CA THR A 52 4.54 -21.01 0.70
C THR A 52 3.26 -20.96 1.53
N LEU A 53 2.24 -21.75 1.17
CA LEU A 53 0.98 -21.76 1.91
C LEU A 53 1.17 -22.21 3.35
N GLU A 54 2.08 -23.15 3.60
CA GLU A 54 2.43 -23.66 4.92
C GLU A 54 2.99 -22.53 5.79
N ARG A 55 3.96 -21.77 5.27
CA ARG A 55 4.58 -20.65 6.01
C ARG A 55 3.60 -19.51 6.26
N LEU A 56 2.69 -19.24 5.32
CA LEU A 56 1.63 -18.24 5.48
C LEU A 56 0.59 -18.68 6.53
N LEU A 57 0.27 -19.98 6.60
CA LEU A 57 -0.61 -20.53 7.63
C LEU A 57 0.02 -20.39 9.03
N GLU A 58 1.31 -20.70 9.17
CA GLU A 58 2.05 -20.49 10.42
C GLU A 58 1.99 -19.03 10.86
N LEU A 59 2.25 -18.11 9.94
CA LEU A 59 2.18 -16.67 10.22
C LEU A 59 0.76 -16.24 10.62
N ALA A 60 -0.27 -16.77 9.97
CA ALA A 60 -1.67 -16.46 10.30
C ALA A 60 -2.02 -16.93 11.71
N ARG A 61 -1.62 -18.15 12.08
CA ARG A 61 -1.80 -18.71 13.45
C ARG A 61 -1.08 -17.88 14.51
N GLU A 62 0.17 -17.55 14.27
CA GLU A 62 0.95 -16.72 15.19
C GLU A 62 0.36 -15.31 15.33
N THR A 63 -0.09 -14.71 14.22
CA THR A 63 -0.76 -13.42 14.23
C THR A 63 -2.07 -13.47 15.01
N GLN A 64 -2.90 -14.51 14.78
CA GLN A 64 -4.15 -14.69 15.52
C GLN A 64 -3.92 -14.80 17.03
N LYS A 65 -2.90 -15.56 17.43
CA LYS A 65 -2.56 -15.80 18.84
C LYS A 65 -1.99 -14.56 19.54
N THR A 66 -1.08 -13.83 18.89
CA THR A 66 -0.29 -12.77 19.53
C THR A 66 -0.77 -11.36 19.23
N ARG A 67 -1.39 -11.16 18.07
CA ARG A 67 -1.80 -9.86 17.52
C ARG A 67 -3.08 -9.98 16.70
N PRO A 68 -4.20 -10.45 17.27
CA PRO A 68 -5.43 -10.72 16.50
C PRO A 68 -5.97 -9.50 15.76
N ALA A 69 -5.69 -8.29 16.20
CA ALA A 69 -6.06 -7.05 15.50
C ALA A 69 -5.32 -6.86 14.16
N ASN A 70 -4.25 -7.60 13.91
CA ASN A 70 -3.51 -7.56 12.64
C ASN A 70 -3.97 -8.64 11.65
N LEU A 71 -4.89 -9.51 12.05
CA LEU A 71 -5.52 -10.49 11.17
C LEU A 71 -6.93 -10.03 10.83
N TYR A 72 -7.20 -9.86 9.57
CA TYR A 72 -8.55 -9.69 9.05
C TYR A 72 -8.83 -10.81 8.04
N TYR A 73 -10.02 -11.40 8.09
CA TYR A 73 -10.49 -12.28 7.04
C TYR A 73 -12.01 -12.26 6.94
N ASP A 74 -12.48 -12.42 5.73
CA ASP A 74 -13.90 -12.55 5.41
C ASP A 74 -14.11 -13.57 4.29
N ILE A 75 -15.39 -13.96 4.11
CA ILE A 75 -15.90 -14.72 2.98
C ILE A 75 -17.01 -13.85 2.41
N GLY A 76 -16.73 -13.10 1.42
CA GLY A 76 -17.71 -12.13 1.12
C GLY A 76 -18.09 -11.95 -0.32
N VAL A 77 -18.96 -11.02 -0.49
CA VAL A 77 -19.60 -10.62 -1.73
C VAL A 77 -18.62 -9.83 -2.58
N ASN A 78 -18.79 -9.93 -3.89
CA ASN A 78 -17.95 -9.31 -4.91
C ASN A 78 -18.62 -8.05 -5.49
N ASP A 79 -19.05 -7.11 -4.64
CA ASP A 79 -19.55 -5.81 -5.09
C ASP A 79 -18.44 -4.76 -4.92
N LEU A 80 -18.16 -3.98 -5.96
CA LEU A 80 -17.11 -2.97 -5.94
C LEU A 80 -17.35 -1.89 -4.88
N ASN A 81 -18.60 -1.59 -4.57
CA ASN A 81 -18.99 -0.59 -3.58
C ASN A 81 -19.32 -1.19 -2.20
N GLN A 82 -19.02 -2.48 -1.98
CA GLN A 82 -19.17 -3.11 -0.67
C GLN A 82 -18.34 -2.37 0.38
N ARG A 83 -18.97 -2.05 1.51
CA ARG A 83 -18.26 -1.47 2.64
C ARG A 83 -17.53 -2.55 3.44
N TRP A 84 -16.32 -2.29 3.85
CA TRP A 84 -15.53 -3.23 4.66
C TRP A 84 -16.14 -3.47 6.05
N ASP A 85 -16.83 -2.46 6.60
CA ASP A 85 -17.48 -2.54 7.90
C ASP A 85 -18.83 -3.27 7.88
N SER A 86 -19.33 -3.65 6.71
CA SER A 86 -20.58 -4.40 6.52
C SER A 86 -20.39 -5.84 6.03
N THR A 87 -19.15 -6.29 5.88
CA THR A 87 -18.87 -7.66 5.45
C THR A 87 -19.05 -8.61 6.63
N PRO A 88 -19.84 -9.70 6.48
CA PRO A 88 -20.04 -10.69 7.54
C PRO A 88 -18.72 -11.35 7.95
N LYS A 89 -18.53 -11.56 9.25
CA LYS A 89 -17.42 -12.37 9.74
C LYS A 89 -17.70 -13.85 9.43
N PRO A 90 -16.68 -14.61 9.01
CA PRO A 90 -16.86 -16.06 8.81
C PRO A 90 -17.17 -16.76 10.13
N GLU A 91 -17.97 -17.80 10.07
CA GLU A 91 -18.27 -18.69 11.22
C GLU A 91 -17.14 -19.71 11.49
N PHE A 92 -16.15 -19.81 10.61
CA PHE A 92 -15.02 -20.73 10.69
C PHE A 92 -13.68 -20.01 10.91
N SER A 93 -12.70 -20.78 11.36
CA SER A 93 -11.37 -20.27 11.70
C SER A 93 -10.57 -19.82 10.46
N VAL A 94 -9.48 -19.08 10.69
CA VAL A 94 -8.56 -18.72 9.60
C VAL A 94 -7.87 -19.95 9.00
N GLU A 95 -7.64 -21.00 9.81
CA GLU A 95 -7.10 -22.26 9.35
C GLU A 95 -8.05 -22.95 8.36
N GLU A 96 -9.32 -23.04 8.71
CA GLU A 96 -10.35 -23.59 7.81
C GLU A 96 -10.51 -22.75 6.55
N ALA A 97 -10.40 -21.41 6.67
CA ALA A 97 -10.37 -20.52 5.51
C ALA A 97 -9.18 -20.81 4.59
N MET A 98 -8.01 -21.05 5.15
CA MET A 98 -6.78 -21.39 4.40
C MET A 98 -6.88 -22.76 3.73
N GLU A 99 -7.41 -23.77 4.42
CA GLU A 99 -7.63 -25.13 3.87
C GLU A 99 -8.63 -25.12 2.70
N ARG A 100 -9.67 -24.30 2.81
CA ARG A 100 -10.76 -24.20 1.82
C ARG A 100 -10.56 -23.05 0.83
N LEU A 101 -9.37 -22.44 0.81
CA LEU A 101 -9.08 -21.20 0.09
C LEU A 101 -9.47 -21.25 -1.40
N GLN A 102 -9.40 -22.42 -2.03
CA GLN A 102 -9.79 -22.59 -3.44
C GLN A 102 -11.28 -22.30 -3.70
N ASN A 103 -12.17 -22.54 -2.71
CA ASN A 103 -13.61 -22.57 -2.95
C ASN A 103 -14.44 -21.73 -1.98
N CYS A 104 -13.85 -21.13 -0.95
CA CYS A 104 -14.62 -20.45 0.10
C CYS A 104 -14.83 -18.95 -0.12
N GLY A 105 -14.25 -18.38 -1.19
CA GLY A 105 -14.36 -16.93 -1.45
C GLY A 105 -13.62 -16.06 -0.43
N ALA A 106 -12.63 -16.62 0.27
CA ALA A 106 -11.94 -15.91 1.35
C ALA A 106 -11.05 -14.77 0.86
N TRP A 107 -10.99 -13.74 1.68
CA TRP A 107 -9.99 -12.68 1.63
C TRP A 107 -9.32 -12.58 3.00
N ILE A 108 -8.07 -13.01 3.07
CA ILE A 108 -7.28 -13.01 4.30
C ILE A 108 -6.20 -11.94 4.17
N ILE A 109 -6.14 -11.07 5.16
CA ILE A 109 -5.17 -9.97 5.24
C ILE A 109 -4.36 -10.14 6.52
N LEU A 110 -3.05 -10.25 6.38
CA LEU A 110 -2.10 -10.21 7.49
C LEU A 110 -1.40 -8.85 7.50
N HIS A 111 -1.92 -7.95 8.32
CA HIS A 111 -1.29 -6.66 8.60
C HIS A 111 -0.02 -6.84 9.42
N ARG A 112 0.94 -5.96 9.21
CA ARG A 112 2.18 -5.95 9.97
C ARG A 112 2.89 -7.31 9.97
N ALA A 113 2.89 -7.98 8.81
CA ALA A 113 3.70 -9.19 8.63
C ALA A 113 5.18 -8.97 9.02
N ASP A 114 5.63 -7.73 8.96
CA ASP A 114 6.95 -7.27 9.40
C ASP A 114 7.22 -7.39 10.93
N TYR A 115 6.29 -7.85 11.73
CA TYR A 115 6.60 -8.31 13.10
C TYR A 115 7.33 -9.66 13.11
N ASP A 116 7.18 -10.44 12.07
CA ASP A 116 8.00 -11.62 11.82
C ASP A 116 9.36 -11.19 11.23
N PRO A 117 10.49 -11.74 11.73
CA PRO A 117 11.84 -11.31 11.32
C PRO A 117 12.14 -11.49 9.82
N GLU A 118 11.62 -12.55 9.20
CA GLU A 118 11.88 -12.82 7.78
C GLU A 118 11.16 -11.79 6.88
N TYR A 119 9.89 -11.52 7.16
CA TYR A 119 9.14 -10.48 6.43
C TYR A 119 9.66 -9.07 6.75
N ARG A 120 10.18 -8.86 7.97
CA ARG A 120 10.88 -7.63 8.33
C ARG A 120 12.09 -7.42 7.43
N LYS A 121 12.89 -8.47 7.24
CA LYS A 121 14.07 -8.40 6.38
C LYS A 121 13.68 -8.06 4.94
N ILE A 122 12.67 -8.72 4.37
CA ILE A 122 12.16 -8.41 3.03
C ILE A 122 11.72 -6.95 2.93
N LEU A 123 10.96 -6.46 3.92
CA LEU A 123 10.52 -5.07 3.96
C LEU A 123 11.70 -4.11 4.01
N ASP A 124 12.68 -4.36 4.87
CA ASP A 124 13.84 -3.49 5.04
C ASP A 124 14.72 -3.45 3.78
N ASP A 125 14.95 -4.59 3.15
CA ASP A 125 15.69 -4.69 1.89
C ASP A 125 14.96 -3.93 0.76
N CYS A 126 13.66 -4.16 0.57
CA CYS A 126 12.87 -3.43 -0.42
C CYS A 126 12.82 -1.92 -0.16
N MET A 127 12.76 -1.49 1.12
CA MET A 127 12.80 -0.07 1.46
C MET A 127 14.17 0.56 1.19
N ALA A 128 15.26 -0.18 1.37
CA ALA A 128 16.60 0.29 0.99
C ALA A 128 16.70 0.47 -0.54
N GLU A 129 16.23 -0.50 -1.31
CA GLU A 129 16.16 -0.41 -2.77
C GLU A 129 15.27 0.75 -3.24
N LEU A 130 14.11 0.93 -2.60
CA LEU A 130 13.20 2.05 -2.89
C LEU A 130 13.86 3.40 -2.63
N GLN A 131 14.67 3.52 -1.56
CA GLN A 131 15.45 4.73 -1.28
C GLN A 131 16.44 5.01 -2.42
N ASP A 132 17.14 4.00 -2.89
CA ASP A 132 18.11 4.13 -3.99
C ASP A 132 17.42 4.49 -5.32
N LEU A 133 16.30 3.84 -5.63
CA LEU A 133 15.52 4.10 -6.84
C LEU A 133 14.95 5.53 -6.87
N THR A 134 14.37 5.97 -5.76
CA THR A 134 13.72 7.29 -5.69
C THR A 134 14.69 8.43 -5.40
N GLY A 135 15.80 8.15 -4.73
CA GLY A 135 16.72 9.17 -4.18
C GLY A 135 16.17 9.88 -2.93
N LEU A 136 15.04 9.43 -2.40
CA LEU A 136 14.43 9.98 -1.19
C LEU A 136 15.13 9.46 0.07
N ASN A 137 15.36 10.30 1.05
CA ASN A 137 15.74 9.84 2.38
C ASN A 137 14.49 9.31 3.12
N LEU A 138 14.18 8.01 2.92
CA LEU A 138 12.96 7.41 3.44
C LEU A 138 12.88 7.47 4.97
N LYS A 139 14.00 7.43 5.70
CA LYS A 139 14.02 7.60 7.16
C LYS A 139 13.51 8.97 7.61
N LYS A 140 13.73 10.02 6.79
CA LYS A 140 13.23 11.37 7.07
C LYS A 140 11.78 11.55 6.64
N VAL A 141 11.38 11.01 5.49
CA VAL A 141 10.06 11.28 4.91
C VAL A 141 8.97 10.30 5.37
N MET A 142 9.34 9.08 5.82
CA MET A 142 8.37 8.08 6.29
C MET A 142 8.05 8.24 7.78
N LYS A 143 6.78 8.07 8.11
CA LYS A 143 6.27 7.92 9.48
C LYS A 143 6.11 6.45 9.87
N LEU A 144 5.55 5.64 8.98
CA LEU A 144 5.25 4.23 9.15
C LEU A 144 5.60 3.49 7.86
N LYS A 145 6.14 2.28 8.00
CA LYS A 145 6.26 1.30 6.93
C LYS A 145 5.65 -0.02 7.40
N GLU A 146 5.09 -0.78 6.48
CA GLU A 146 4.36 -2.00 6.78
C GLU A 146 4.46 -2.98 5.63
N ALA A 147 4.60 -4.27 5.96
CA ALA A 147 4.37 -5.38 5.04
C ALA A 147 2.99 -5.98 5.30
N ILE A 148 2.14 -6.02 4.27
CA ILE A 148 0.80 -6.61 4.33
C ILE A 148 0.77 -7.79 3.36
N LEU A 149 0.24 -8.91 3.81
CA LEU A 149 0.01 -10.08 2.96
C LEU A 149 -1.48 -10.20 2.64
N PHE A 150 -1.77 -10.40 1.37
CA PHE A 150 -3.10 -10.75 0.88
C PHE A 150 -3.07 -12.19 0.39
N ILE A 151 -3.91 -13.05 1.00
CA ILE A 151 -4.08 -14.45 0.65
C ILE A 151 -5.55 -14.63 0.30
N THR A 152 -5.85 -14.90 -0.97
CA THR A 152 -7.22 -14.72 -1.45
C THR A 152 -7.66 -15.83 -2.39
N SER A 153 -8.92 -16.16 -2.31
CA SER A 153 -9.60 -17.12 -3.18
C SER A 153 -9.62 -16.69 -4.64
N PRO A 154 -9.82 -17.64 -5.57
CA PRO A 154 -10.10 -17.32 -6.97
C PRO A 154 -11.26 -16.35 -7.14
N LYS A 155 -11.21 -15.50 -8.16
CA LYS A 155 -12.25 -14.52 -8.57
C LYS A 155 -12.63 -13.49 -7.51
N ARG A 156 -11.96 -13.48 -6.35
CA ARG A 156 -12.22 -12.51 -5.28
C ARG A 156 -11.95 -11.08 -5.77
N ILE A 157 -12.82 -10.15 -5.37
CA ILE A 157 -12.66 -8.73 -5.61
C ILE A 157 -12.19 -8.05 -4.32
N ALA A 158 -11.15 -7.22 -4.41
CA ALA A 158 -10.86 -6.17 -3.46
C ALA A 158 -11.63 -4.92 -3.89
N THR A 159 -12.52 -4.42 -3.03
CA THR A 159 -13.47 -3.35 -3.35
C THR A 159 -12.80 -2.03 -3.72
N TYR A 160 -13.50 -1.14 -4.41
CA TYR A 160 -13.00 0.18 -4.78
C TYR A 160 -12.71 1.04 -3.55
N HIS A 161 -11.49 1.55 -3.45
CA HIS A 161 -11.01 2.33 -2.31
C HIS A 161 -9.84 3.25 -2.69
N ILE A 162 -9.44 4.09 -1.74
CA ILE A 162 -8.17 4.82 -1.76
C ILE A 162 -7.39 4.53 -0.49
N ASP A 163 -6.06 4.67 -0.55
CA ASP A 163 -5.17 4.48 0.58
C ASP A 163 -4.56 5.79 1.08
N ARG A 164 -4.20 5.80 2.36
CA ARG A 164 -3.39 6.86 3.00
C ARG A 164 -1.91 6.63 2.81
N GLU A 165 -1.56 5.44 2.41
CA GLU A 165 -0.23 4.94 2.20
C GLU A 165 0.16 5.07 0.73
N CYS A 166 1.45 5.21 0.51
CA CYS A 166 2.08 4.96 -0.76
C CYS A 166 2.35 3.45 -0.84
N SER A 167 1.88 2.79 -1.88
CA SER A 167 1.84 1.33 -2.00
C SER A 167 2.71 0.79 -3.13
N LEU A 168 3.37 -0.33 -2.87
CA LEU A 168 3.97 -1.22 -3.86
C LEU A 168 3.29 -2.59 -3.71
N LEU A 169 2.41 -2.96 -4.65
CA LEU A 169 1.72 -4.24 -4.66
C LEU A 169 2.48 -5.23 -5.53
N LEU A 170 3.05 -6.26 -4.90
CA LEU A 170 3.87 -7.30 -5.54
C LEU A 170 3.07 -8.59 -5.67
N GLN A 171 2.89 -9.10 -6.88
CA GLN A 171 2.16 -10.34 -7.13
C GLN A 171 3.08 -11.55 -7.02
N ILE A 172 2.83 -12.40 -6.01
CA ILE A 172 3.67 -13.56 -5.69
C ILE A 172 3.18 -14.82 -6.37
N ARG A 173 1.85 -15.09 -6.30
CA ARG A 173 1.22 -16.29 -6.84
C ARG A 173 -0.16 -15.99 -7.39
N GLY A 174 -0.56 -16.74 -8.43
CA GLY A 174 -1.82 -16.50 -9.12
C GLY A 174 -1.78 -15.24 -9.97
N THR A 175 -2.90 -14.91 -10.59
CA THR A 175 -3.05 -13.70 -11.41
C THR A 175 -4.12 -12.79 -10.86
N LYS A 176 -4.02 -11.50 -11.15
CA LYS A 176 -5.06 -10.53 -10.87
C LYS A 176 -5.05 -9.37 -11.84
N ARG A 177 -6.18 -8.71 -11.99
CA ARG A 177 -6.30 -7.43 -12.68
C ARG A 177 -6.48 -6.33 -11.66
N ALA A 178 -5.62 -5.32 -11.72
CA ALA A 178 -5.73 -4.13 -10.90
C ALA A 178 -6.14 -2.96 -11.78
N TYR A 179 -7.19 -2.27 -11.37
CA TYR A 179 -7.71 -1.08 -12.03
C TYR A 179 -7.38 0.12 -11.18
N VAL A 180 -6.50 0.98 -11.67
CA VAL A 180 -6.02 2.15 -10.95
C VAL A 180 -6.43 3.42 -11.69
N PHE A 181 -7.04 4.36 -10.97
CA PHE A 181 -7.55 5.61 -11.52
C PHE A 181 -6.67 6.78 -11.08
N ASP A 182 -6.61 7.83 -11.91
CA ASP A 182 -5.90 9.05 -11.51
C ASP A 182 -6.62 9.72 -10.32
N GLY A 183 -5.93 9.78 -9.18
CA GLY A 183 -6.41 10.44 -7.97
C GLY A 183 -6.57 11.97 -8.09
N ASN A 184 -6.18 12.57 -9.21
CA ASN A 184 -6.40 13.98 -9.52
C ASN A 184 -7.64 14.21 -10.41
N ASP A 185 -8.22 13.16 -10.98
CA ASP A 185 -9.43 13.25 -11.82
C ASP A 185 -10.68 13.38 -10.94
N ARG A 186 -11.32 14.54 -10.97
CA ARG A 186 -12.48 14.87 -10.13
C ARG A 186 -13.80 14.27 -10.63
N GLU A 187 -13.85 13.70 -11.81
CA GLU A 187 -14.98 12.88 -12.26
C GLU A 187 -14.91 11.49 -11.63
N VAL A 188 -13.69 10.97 -11.43
CA VAL A 188 -13.44 9.68 -10.77
C VAL A 188 -13.66 9.78 -9.27
N ILE A 189 -12.98 10.73 -8.62
CA ILE A 189 -13.05 10.93 -7.17
C ILE A 189 -13.19 12.40 -6.82
N THR A 190 -14.26 12.75 -6.11
CA THR A 190 -14.54 14.13 -5.72
C THR A 190 -13.68 14.59 -4.54
N GLU A 191 -13.49 15.91 -4.39
CA GLU A 191 -12.84 16.47 -3.20
C GLU A 191 -13.56 16.05 -1.92
N GLU A 192 -14.90 15.99 -1.94
CA GLU A 192 -15.71 15.61 -0.78
C GLU A 192 -15.49 14.15 -0.36
N GLU A 193 -15.35 13.22 -1.31
CA GLU A 193 -15.04 11.82 -1.02
C GLU A 193 -13.68 11.71 -0.32
N ILE A 194 -12.65 12.41 -0.82
CA ILE A 194 -11.32 12.43 -0.21
C ILE A 194 -11.37 13.09 1.18
N GLU A 195 -12.06 14.20 1.33
CA GLU A 195 -12.24 14.90 2.62
C GLU A 195 -12.91 14.01 3.67
N LYS A 196 -13.97 13.28 3.29
CA LYS A 196 -14.66 12.30 4.15
C LYS A 196 -13.73 11.16 4.53
N PHE A 197 -12.98 10.59 3.55
CA PHE A 197 -12.02 9.51 3.78
C PHE A 197 -10.95 9.89 4.82
N TRP A 198 -10.40 11.09 4.74
CA TRP A 198 -9.40 11.55 5.71
C TRP A 198 -9.98 11.93 7.07
N SER A 199 -11.28 12.12 7.18
CA SER A 199 -11.93 12.68 8.38
C SER A 199 -12.83 11.70 9.12
N SER A 200 -13.75 11.03 8.46
CA SER A 200 -14.85 10.33 9.11
C SER A 200 -15.20 8.96 8.57
N ASP A 201 -15.02 8.71 7.27
CA ASP A 201 -15.49 7.49 6.61
C ASP A 201 -14.45 6.94 5.63
N HIS A 202 -13.79 5.86 5.99
CA HIS A 202 -12.81 5.18 5.15
C HIS A 202 -13.42 4.54 3.89
N ASN A 203 -14.74 4.33 3.85
CA ASN A 203 -15.48 3.82 2.70
C ASN A 203 -16.16 4.94 1.90
N ALA A 204 -15.71 6.20 2.04
CA ALA A 204 -16.32 7.33 1.34
C ALA A 204 -16.16 7.30 -0.18
N PRO A 205 -15.00 6.90 -0.74
CA PRO A 205 -14.85 6.75 -2.19
C PRO A 205 -15.77 5.68 -2.75
N ARG A 206 -16.44 5.98 -3.87
CA ARG A 206 -17.39 5.08 -4.54
C ARG A 206 -17.04 4.89 -5.99
N HIS A 207 -17.04 3.63 -6.43
CA HIS A 207 -16.93 3.32 -7.84
C HIS A 207 -18.15 3.81 -8.61
N LYS A 208 -17.90 4.54 -9.70
CA LYS A 208 -18.89 5.04 -10.64
C LYS A 208 -18.71 4.27 -11.95
N PRO A 209 -19.66 3.43 -12.38
CA PRO A 209 -19.51 2.59 -13.57
C PRO A 209 -19.09 3.35 -14.82
N GLU A 210 -19.59 4.57 -15.01
CA GLU A 210 -19.29 5.45 -16.14
C GLU A 210 -17.82 5.90 -16.18
N THR A 211 -17.11 5.81 -15.06
CA THR A 211 -15.69 6.19 -14.99
C THR A 211 -14.74 5.00 -15.19
N GLN A 212 -15.25 3.77 -15.35
CA GLN A 212 -14.40 2.57 -15.46
C GLN A 212 -13.37 2.68 -16.61
N SER A 213 -13.74 3.26 -17.72
CA SER A 213 -12.86 3.45 -18.88
C SER A 213 -11.70 4.43 -18.65
N ARG A 214 -11.70 5.15 -17.51
CA ARG A 214 -10.63 6.07 -17.10
C ARG A 214 -9.54 5.38 -16.26
N SER A 215 -9.73 4.10 -15.93
CA SER A 215 -8.71 3.34 -15.22
C SER A 215 -7.58 2.92 -16.14
N THR A 216 -6.37 2.83 -15.58
CA THR A 216 -5.30 2.03 -16.14
C THR A 216 -5.44 0.62 -15.62
N GLU A 217 -5.58 -0.36 -16.53
CA GLU A 217 -5.63 -1.77 -16.19
C GLU A 217 -4.23 -2.38 -16.17
N TYR A 218 -3.91 -3.10 -15.10
CA TYR A 218 -2.68 -3.86 -14.95
C TYR A 218 -3.00 -5.34 -14.78
N GLU A 219 -2.50 -6.18 -15.67
CA GLU A 219 -2.58 -7.64 -15.54
C GLU A 219 -1.37 -8.14 -14.75
N LEU A 220 -1.55 -8.44 -13.48
CA LEU A 220 -0.47 -8.87 -12.58
C LEU A 220 -0.34 -10.38 -12.58
N ARG A 221 0.80 -10.87 -13.03
CA ARG A 221 1.26 -12.26 -12.96
C ARG A 221 2.36 -12.39 -11.90
N PRO A 222 2.71 -13.59 -11.44
CA PRO A 222 3.84 -13.75 -10.52
C PRO A 222 5.10 -13.07 -11.04
N GLY A 223 5.70 -12.20 -10.23
CA GLY A 223 6.85 -11.36 -10.60
C GLY A 223 6.51 -9.95 -11.07
N ASN A 224 5.23 -9.65 -11.39
CA ASN A 224 4.81 -8.26 -11.65
C ASN A 224 4.48 -7.54 -10.34
N ALA A 225 4.67 -6.24 -10.36
CA ALA A 225 4.31 -5.33 -9.28
C ALA A 225 3.79 -4.01 -9.83
N ILE A 226 2.96 -3.32 -9.06
CA ILE A 226 2.51 -1.96 -9.38
C ILE A 226 2.78 -1.01 -8.23
N HIS A 227 3.05 0.23 -8.58
CA HIS A 227 3.04 1.36 -7.67
C HIS A 227 1.69 2.06 -7.71
N ILE A 228 1.10 2.30 -6.53
CA ILE A 228 -0.14 3.04 -6.36
C ILE A 228 0.13 4.25 -5.46
N PRO A 229 0.00 5.50 -5.98
CA PRO A 229 0.18 6.70 -5.18
C PRO A 229 -0.92 6.89 -4.11
N VAL A 230 -0.63 7.73 -3.12
CA VAL A 230 -1.60 8.12 -2.08
C VAL A 230 -2.86 8.74 -2.69
N ASN A 231 -4.04 8.34 -2.22
CA ASN A 231 -5.37 8.77 -2.67
C ASN A 231 -5.72 8.38 -4.13
N TRP A 232 -4.99 7.47 -4.75
CA TRP A 232 -5.37 6.98 -6.07
C TRP A 232 -6.41 5.88 -5.94
N PRO A 233 -7.62 6.07 -6.50
CA PRO A 233 -8.67 5.07 -6.43
C PRO A 233 -8.25 3.80 -7.18
N HIS A 234 -8.55 2.66 -6.56
CA HIS A 234 -8.26 1.38 -7.20
C HIS A 234 -9.17 0.27 -6.67
N TRP A 235 -9.28 -0.77 -7.47
CA TRP A 235 -9.89 -2.04 -7.11
C TRP A 235 -9.18 -3.18 -7.85
N VAL A 236 -9.32 -4.40 -7.35
CA VAL A 236 -8.58 -5.55 -7.88
C VAL A 236 -9.50 -6.75 -7.99
N GLN A 237 -9.35 -7.53 -9.05
CA GLN A 237 -10.03 -8.82 -9.24
C GLN A 237 -9.00 -9.92 -9.45
N ASN A 238 -9.11 -11.00 -8.67
CA ASN A 238 -8.28 -12.18 -8.86
C ASN A 238 -8.71 -12.98 -10.09
N GLY A 239 -7.74 -13.69 -10.68
CA GLY A 239 -7.99 -14.71 -11.71
C GLY A 239 -8.58 -16.00 -11.12
N ASP A 240 -8.47 -17.09 -11.86
CA ASP A 240 -9.13 -18.37 -11.58
C ASP A 240 -8.36 -19.26 -10.56
N THR A 241 -7.29 -18.76 -9.96
CA THR A 241 -6.45 -19.47 -9.00
C THR A 241 -6.29 -18.68 -7.70
N ILE A 242 -5.87 -19.37 -6.63
CA ILE A 242 -5.47 -18.72 -5.38
C ILE A 242 -4.45 -17.64 -5.68
N SER A 243 -4.64 -16.47 -5.11
CA SER A 243 -3.75 -15.32 -5.27
C SER A 243 -3.07 -14.96 -3.96
N ILE A 244 -1.75 -14.79 -4.03
CA ILE A 244 -0.92 -14.28 -2.93
C ILE A 244 -0.21 -13.03 -3.41
N SER A 245 -0.32 -11.95 -2.62
CA SER A 245 0.39 -10.70 -2.88
C SER A 245 1.03 -10.17 -1.61
N LEU A 246 2.20 -9.56 -1.77
CA LEU A 246 2.84 -8.75 -0.75
C LEU A 246 2.60 -7.28 -1.08
N ASN A 247 2.08 -6.51 -0.15
CA ASN A 247 1.97 -5.07 -0.27
C ASN A 247 2.94 -4.38 0.70
N LEU A 248 3.82 -3.55 0.15
CA LEU A 248 4.77 -2.76 0.92
C LEU A 248 4.25 -1.33 0.99
N ASN A 249 3.76 -0.96 2.16
CA ASN A 249 3.15 0.34 2.41
C ASN A 249 4.03 1.24 3.25
N PHE A 250 3.97 2.53 2.99
CA PHE A 250 4.48 3.50 3.94
C PHE A 250 3.63 4.79 3.96
N GLN A 251 3.57 5.42 5.12
CA GLN A 251 2.94 6.72 5.30
C GLN A 251 4.01 7.82 5.34
N TYR A 252 3.72 8.93 4.71
CA TYR A 252 4.55 10.13 4.83
C TYR A 252 4.41 10.77 6.21
N ARG A 253 5.51 11.35 6.70
CA ARG A 253 5.51 12.18 7.92
C ARG A 253 4.79 13.50 7.70
N ASP A 254 4.87 14.03 6.49
CA ASP A 254 4.14 15.24 6.14
C ASP A 254 2.64 14.98 6.15
N THR A 255 1.98 15.55 7.13
CA THR A 255 0.53 15.48 7.31
C THR A 255 -0.20 16.69 6.73
N MET A 256 0.50 17.61 6.10
CA MET A 256 -0.08 18.86 5.60
C MET A 256 -1.26 18.58 4.65
N ARG A 257 -1.06 17.72 3.66
CA ARG A 257 -2.12 17.33 2.71
C ARG A 257 -3.33 16.73 3.42
N ALA A 258 -3.11 15.81 4.35
CA ALA A 258 -4.16 15.19 5.16
C ALA A 258 -4.92 16.22 6.00
N ASN A 259 -4.21 17.17 6.60
CA ASN A 259 -4.81 18.21 7.42
C ASN A 259 -5.63 19.19 6.60
N ILE A 260 -5.21 19.51 5.36
CA ILE A 260 -6.02 20.35 4.45
C ILE A 260 -7.35 19.67 4.15
N TYR A 261 -7.37 18.37 3.83
CA TYR A 261 -8.61 17.63 3.60
C TYR A 261 -9.51 17.60 4.86
N ARG A 262 -8.92 17.39 6.05
CA ARG A 262 -9.66 17.43 7.32
C ARG A 262 -10.27 18.82 7.60
N ALA A 263 -9.52 19.89 7.33
CA ALA A 263 -10.01 21.26 7.47
C ALA A 263 -11.12 21.54 6.47
N ASN A 264 -10.97 21.14 5.21
CA ASN A 264 -11.99 21.30 4.19
C ASN A 264 -13.29 20.58 4.57
N TYR A 265 -13.18 19.34 5.08
CA TYR A 265 -14.35 18.61 5.60
C TYR A 265 -15.12 19.38 6.68
N LEU A 266 -14.41 19.98 7.63
CA LEU A 266 -15.05 20.79 8.68
C LEU A 266 -15.69 22.06 8.11
N LEU A 267 -15.01 22.75 7.21
CA LEU A 267 -15.55 23.95 6.54
C LEU A 267 -16.81 23.63 5.74
N ARG A 268 -16.86 22.51 5.01
CA ARG A 268 -18.09 22.08 4.31
C ARG A 268 -19.24 21.79 5.27
N LYS A 269 -18.96 21.19 6.43
CA LYS A 269 -19.98 20.99 7.46
C LYS A 269 -20.59 22.30 8.00
N LEU A 270 -19.85 23.40 7.90
CA LEU A 270 -20.30 24.75 8.22
C LEU A 270 -20.96 25.47 7.03
N GLY A 271 -21.24 24.75 5.93
CA GLY A 271 -21.86 25.30 4.73
C GLY A 271 -20.93 26.11 3.81
N MET A 272 -19.61 26.06 4.07
CA MET A 272 -18.62 26.78 3.26
C MET A 272 -18.19 25.93 2.05
N ASN A 273 -17.69 26.59 1.00
CA ASN A 273 -17.07 25.93 -0.15
C ASN A 273 -15.55 26.16 -0.13
N PRO A 274 -14.77 25.26 0.51
CA PRO A 274 -13.34 25.45 0.65
C PRO A 274 -12.59 25.21 -0.66
N THR A 275 -11.51 25.96 -0.86
CA THR A 275 -10.58 25.74 -1.99
C THR A 275 -9.92 24.36 -1.88
N PRO A 276 -9.83 23.57 -2.96
CA PRO A 276 -9.05 22.33 -3.01
C PRO A 276 -7.57 22.55 -2.65
N PRO A 277 -6.86 21.50 -2.19
CA PRO A 277 -5.42 21.54 -1.97
C PRO A 277 -4.64 21.98 -3.23
N LYS A 278 -3.47 22.58 -3.03
CA LYS A 278 -2.56 23.05 -4.10
C LYS A 278 -3.06 24.24 -4.94
N LYS A 279 -4.20 24.86 -4.60
CA LYS A 279 -4.70 26.06 -5.27
C LYS A 279 -4.19 27.36 -4.65
N SER A 280 -3.81 27.33 -3.36
CA SER A 280 -3.26 28.52 -2.67
C SER A 280 -2.38 28.07 -1.50
N PHE A 281 -1.09 28.33 -1.59
CA PHE A 281 -0.14 27.97 -0.53
C PHE A 281 -0.50 28.58 0.83
N LEU A 282 -0.89 29.86 0.87
CA LEU A 282 -1.25 30.54 2.11
C LEU A 282 -2.50 29.91 2.76
N LYS A 283 -3.56 29.66 1.96
CA LYS A 283 -4.78 29.03 2.46
C LYS A 283 -4.52 27.60 2.91
N ASP A 284 -3.71 26.85 2.18
CA ASP A 284 -3.34 25.48 2.52
C ASP A 284 -2.54 25.41 3.82
N THR A 285 -1.58 26.31 4.00
CA THR A 285 -0.81 26.43 5.24
C THR A 285 -1.73 26.77 6.42
N ALA A 286 -2.57 27.80 6.28
CA ALA A 286 -3.53 28.19 7.34
C ALA A 286 -4.47 27.02 7.74
N LYS A 287 -5.04 26.32 6.76
CA LYS A 287 -5.92 25.15 6.99
C LYS A 287 -5.19 24.02 7.70
N SER A 288 -3.95 23.73 7.25
CA SER A 288 -3.15 22.63 7.80
C SER A 288 -2.88 22.83 9.30
N TYR A 289 -2.58 24.05 9.72
CA TYR A 289 -2.36 24.35 11.15
C TYR A 289 -3.65 24.52 11.95
N ALA A 290 -4.68 25.15 11.39
CA ALA A 290 -5.93 25.39 12.09
C ALA A 290 -6.65 24.13 12.55
N VAL A 291 -6.49 23.00 11.81
CA VAL A 291 -7.16 21.73 12.14
C VAL A 291 -6.41 20.92 13.21
N VAL A 292 -5.15 21.22 13.49
CA VAL A 292 -4.30 20.42 14.41
C VAL A 292 -4.93 20.23 15.79
N PRO A 293 -5.47 21.26 16.47
CA PRO A 293 -6.11 21.09 17.78
C PRO A 293 -7.28 20.11 17.74
N ALA A 294 -8.12 20.16 16.70
CA ALA A 294 -9.25 19.25 16.53
C ALA A 294 -8.79 17.80 16.29
N VAL A 295 -7.72 17.61 15.52
CA VAL A 295 -7.11 16.28 15.31
C VAL A 295 -6.55 15.72 16.63
N TRP A 296 -5.87 16.53 17.40
CA TRP A 296 -5.33 16.13 18.72
C TRP A 296 -6.44 15.76 19.69
N ALA A 297 -7.48 16.59 19.81
CA ALA A 297 -8.63 16.28 20.66
C ALA A 297 -9.29 14.95 20.27
N LYS A 298 -9.49 14.71 18.96
CA LYS A 298 -10.03 13.44 18.45
C LYS A 298 -9.13 12.24 18.77
N ASN A 299 -7.82 12.39 18.66
CA ASN A 299 -6.87 11.32 18.98
C ASN A 299 -6.89 10.99 20.47
N ILE A 300 -6.87 12.00 21.34
CA ILE A 300 -6.97 11.83 22.80
C ILE A 300 -8.29 11.13 23.17
N TYR A 301 -9.41 11.57 22.62
CA TYR A 301 -10.72 10.93 22.85
C TYR A 301 -10.74 9.44 22.45
N ARG A 302 -9.96 9.06 21.44
CA ARG A 302 -9.81 7.66 20.98
C ARG A 302 -8.70 6.88 21.71
N GLY A 303 -8.15 7.41 22.79
CA GLY A 303 -7.06 6.78 23.55
C GLY A 303 -5.73 6.70 22.78
N ARG A 304 -5.54 7.54 21.76
CA ARG A 304 -4.32 7.60 20.94
C ARG A 304 -3.46 8.79 21.39
N LYS A 305 -2.17 8.73 21.05
CA LYS A 305 -1.30 9.90 21.25
C LYS A 305 -1.80 11.08 20.38
N PRO A 306 -1.73 12.33 20.86
CA PRO A 306 -2.23 13.51 20.11
C PRO A 306 -1.69 13.59 18.68
N TRP A 307 -0.44 13.23 18.48
CA TRP A 307 0.29 13.30 17.20
C TRP A 307 0.26 11.98 16.39
N ALA A 308 -0.55 11.00 16.74
CA ALA A 308 -0.65 9.69 16.07
C ALA A 308 -1.29 9.77 14.68
#